data_212b74ebcbcd51b8a5a1fb0b18cedbd6
#
_entry.id   212b74ebcbcd51b8a5a1fb0b18cedbd6
#
_cell.length_a   1.000
_cell.length_b   1.000
_cell.length_c   1.000
_cell.angle_alpha   90.00
_cell.angle_beta   90.00
_cell.angle_gamma   90.00
#
_symmetry.space_group_name_H-M   'P 1'
#
loop_
_entity.id
_entity.type
_entity.pdbx_description
1 polymer ?
#
loop_
_entity_poly.entity_id
_entity_poly.type
_entity_poly.pdbx_seq_one_letter_code
_entity_poly.pdbx_strand_id
1 'polypeptide(L)'
;MVEVPGGEVTVPGADGPVRVTVESFLIGATEVPWELYDVFYLKLDIPRADRAKVESKLRPSSPYGAPDRGFGHRGWPAMSLTHDAARRFAAWLSERTGHHYVVASDAQWQRAADLAFAGMDADAIAARSWSDGNATGTTHAIGTLPPDQLGLVDLLGNVGEWVTGEDGTPWLRGGTFLDSPDSVNTTTRARQQPSWNQTDPQSPKSRWWLSDGPFAGIRLVRIP
;
A
#
# COMPACT_ATOMS: atom_id res chain seq x y z
N MET A 1 6.80 -9.75 8.94
CA MET A 1 7.11 -10.09 7.54
C MET A 1 6.86 -11.58 7.35
N VAL A 2 6.28 -11.97 6.22
CA VAL A 2 5.97 -13.36 5.81
C VAL A 2 6.84 -13.68 4.61
N GLU A 3 7.40 -14.89 4.57
CA GLU A 3 8.18 -15.35 3.44
C GLU A 3 7.25 -15.81 2.30
N VAL A 4 7.52 -15.31 1.10
CA VAL A 4 6.83 -15.69 -0.12
C VAL A 4 7.84 -16.46 -1.01
N PRO A 5 7.59 -17.74 -1.28
CA PRO A 5 8.47 -18.53 -2.14
C PRO A 5 8.45 -17.98 -3.58
N GLY A 6 9.61 -17.94 -4.20
CA GLY A 6 9.77 -17.57 -5.59
C GLY A 6 8.94 -18.44 -6.54
N GLY A 7 8.90 -18.08 -7.79
CA GLY A 7 8.20 -18.83 -8.84
C GLY A 7 7.76 -17.95 -9.99
N GLU A 8 7.14 -18.58 -10.97
CA GLU A 8 6.55 -17.86 -12.10
C GLU A 8 5.19 -17.27 -11.75
N VAL A 9 4.93 -16.10 -12.27
CA VAL A 9 3.66 -15.39 -12.15
C VAL A 9 3.33 -14.70 -13.47
N THR A 10 2.06 -14.54 -13.76
CA THR A 10 1.61 -13.78 -14.94
C THR A 10 1.03 -12.45 -14.49
N VAL A 11 1.57 -11.36 -15.01
CA VAL A 11 1.08 -10.01 -14.78
C VAL A 11 0.66 -9.34 -16.08
N PRO A 12 -0.27 -8.39 -16.06
CA PRO A 12 -0.62 -7.63 -17.25
C PRO A 12 0.55 -6.75 -17.71
N GLY A 13 0.98 -6.87 -18.96
CA GLY A 13 1.95 -5.99 -19.62
C GLY A 13 1.28 -5.04 -20.61
N ALA A 14 2.08 -4.21 -21.30
CA ALA A 14 1.59 -3.22 -22.26
C ALA A 14 0.91 -3.89 -23.48
N ASP A 15 1.50 -4.98 -23.97
CA ASP A 15 1.04 -5.70 -25.18
C ASP A 15 0.34 -7.04 -24.85
N GLY A 16 -0.06 -7.24 -23.60
CA GLY A 16 -0.72 -8.46 -23.11
C GLY A 16 -0.05 -9.05 -21.88
N PRO A 17 -0.52 -10.23 -21.41
CA PRO A 17 0.03 -10.88 -20.22
C PRO A 17 1.52 -11.23 -20.39
N VAL A 18 2.32 -10.93 -19.36
CA VAL A 18 3.75 -11.23 -19.32
C VAL A 18 4.03 -12.21 -18.18
N ARG A 19 4.81 -13.25 -18.46
CA ARG A 19 5.35 -14.15 -17.45
C ARG A 19 6.62 -13.54 -16.85
N VAL A 20 6.66 -13.50 -15.53
CA VAL A 20 7.78 -12.98 -14.75
C VAL A 20 8.20 -14.05 -13.74
N THR A 21 9.49 -14.30 -13.63
CA THR A 21 10.06 -15.12 -12.55
C THR A 21 10.37 -14.20 -11.38
N VAL A 22 9.82 -14.52 -10.22
CA VAL A 22 10.03 -13.79 -8.97
C VAL A 22 10.92 -14.64 -8.06
N GLU A 23 11.99 -14.06 -7.56
CA GLU A 23 12.80 -14.67 -6.49
C GLU A 23 12.03 -14.68 -5.19
N SER A 24 12.44 -15.51 -4.20
CA SER A 24 11.83 -15.48 -2.87
C SER A 24 12.06 -14.14 -2.18
N PHE A 25 11.08 -13.66 -1.44
CA PHE A 25 11.11 -12.37 -0.73
C PHE A 25 10.30 -12.42 0.55
N LEU A 26 10.40 -11.38 1.35
CA LEU A 26 9.58 -11.20 2.53
C LEU A 26 8.57 -10.07 2.28
N ILE A 27 7.30 -10.30 2.56
CA ILE A 27 6.24 -9.30 2.44
C ILE A 27 5.72 -8.91 3.84
N GLY A 28 5.28 -7.67 4.00
CA GLY A 28 4.60 -7.23 5.22
C GLY A 28 3.39 -8.12 5.52
N ALA A 29 3.30 -8.68 6.73
CA ALA A 29 2.11 -9.40 7.14
C ALA A 29 0.86 -8.52 7.12
N THR A 30 1.06 -7.22 7.26
CA THR A 30 0.05 -6.17 7.31
C THR A 30 0.40 -5.04 6.33
N GLU A 31 -0.56 -4.21 6.04
CA GLU A 31 -0.33 -2.85 5.54
C GLU A 31 0.60 -2.10 6.51
N VAL A 32 1.24 -1.03 6.05
CA VAL A 32 2.01 -0.14 6.93
C VAL A 32 1.06 0.65 7.83
N PRO A 33 1.13 0.48 9.17
CA PRO A 33 0.25 1.21 10.06
C PRO A 33 0.70 2.67 10.25
N TRP A 34 -0.23 3.54 10.64
CA TRP A 34 0.05 4.95 10.89
C TRP A 34 1.19 5.18 11.87
N GLU A 35 1.24 4.46 12.97
CA GLU A 35 2.29 4.67 13.98
C GLU A 35 3.71 4.41 13.46
N LEU A 36 3.85 3.54 12.46
CA LEU A 36 5.13 3.36 11.78
C LEU A 36 5.40 4.48 10.78
N TYR A 37 4.39 4.85 9.99
CA TYR A 37 4.52 5.94 9.02
C TYR A 37 4.74 7.30 9.69
N ASP A 38 4.16 7.53 10.87
CA ASP A 38 4.33 8.75 11.67
C ASP A 38 5.80 9.01 12.05
N VAL A 39 6.59 7.98 12.30
CA VAL A 39 8.01 8.17 12.58
C VAL A 39 8.68 8.87 11.41
N PHE A 40 8.33 8.49 10.19
CA PHE A 40 8.81 9.12 8.96
C PHE A 40 8.15 10.50 8.73
N TYR A 41 6.84 10.57 8.78
CA TYR A 41 6.06 11.76 8.49
C TYR A 41 6.31 12.89 9.49
N LEU A 42 6.19 12.61 10.78
CA LEU A 42 6.37 13.60 11.85
C LEU A 42 7.85 13.76 12.27
N LYS A 43 8.76 13.06 11.58
CA LYS A 43 10.22 13.12 11.84
C LYS A 43 10.55 12.75 13.28
N LEU A 44 9.88 11.73 13.84
CA LEU A 44 10.05 11.35 15.25
C LEU A 44 11.41 10.74 15.54
N ASP A 45 12.11 10.26 14.53
CA ASP A 45 13.49 9.77 14.54
C ASP A 45 14.54 10.89 14.59
N ILE A 46 14.12 12.16 14.60
CA ILE A 46 14.99 13.35 14.59
C ILE A 46 14.70 14.19 15.85
N PRO A 47 15.74 14.71 16.54
CA PRO A 47 15.56 15.61 17.67
C PRO A 47 14.64 16.79 17.33
N ARG A 48 13.74 17.14 18.23
CA ARG A 48 12.70 18.17 17.98
C ARG A 48 13.26 19.48 17.44
N ALA A 49 14.41 19.92 17.95
CA ALA A 49 15.08 21.15 17.53
C ALA A 49 15.57 21.14 16.07
N ASP A 50 15.75 19.95 15.48
CA ASP A 50 16.29 19.77 14.14
C ASP A 50 15.22 19.42 13.10
N ARG A 51 14.01 19.08 13.52
CA ARG A 51 12.92 18.67 12.60
C ARG A 51 12.59 19.72 11.55
N ALA A 52 12.61 21.00 11.93
CA ALA A 52 12.33 22.11 11.01
C ALA A 52 13.43 22.32 9.95
N LYS A 53 14.64 21.81 10.20
CA LYS A 53 15.78 21.92 9.26
C LYS A 53 15.74 20.86 8.16
N VAL A 54 14.89 19.83 8.31
CA VAL A 54 14.80 18.75 7.33
C VAL A 54 14.04 19.24 6.10
N GLU A 55 14.69 19.13 4.96
CA GLU A 55 14.11 19.57 3.68
C GLU A 55 12.82 18.82 3.36
N SER A 56 11.81 19.54 2.89
CA SER A 56 10.50 19.00 2.52
C SER A 56 10.54 17.99 1.36
N LYS A 57 11.63 17.95 0.61
CA LYS A 57 11.86 16.93 -0.41
C LYS A 57 12.27 15.57 0.14
N LEU A 58 12.78 15.52 1.39
CA LEU A 58 13.26 14.29 2.04
C LEU A 58 12.23 13.65 2.95
N ARG A 59 11.32 14.43 3.50
CA ARG A 59 10.27 13.99 4.43
C ARG A 59 8.95 14.66 4.11
N PRO A 60 7.81 14.03 4.39
CA PRO A 60 6.51 14.61 4.09
C PRO A 60 6.32 15.99 4.72
N SER A 61 5.77 16.92 3.95
CA SER A 61 5.18 18.13 4.46
C SER A 61 3.82 17.83 5.10
N SER A 62 3.31 18.75 5.90
CA SER A 62 1.95 18.62 6.43
C SER A 62 0.93 18.52 5.27
N PRO A 63 -0.01 17.59 5.32
CA PRO A 63 -1.11 17.54 4.36
C PRO A 63 -2.05 18.73 4.55
N TYR A 64 -2.89 18.98 3.57
CA TYR A 64 -3.88 20.06 3.64
C TYR A 64 -5.10 19.73 4.52
N GLY A 65 -5.22 18.54 5.00
CA GLY A 65 -6.26 18.08 5.93
C GLY A 65 -5.73 16.94 6.77
N ALA A 66 -6.57 16.33 7.58
CA ALA A 66 -6.20 15.14 8.32
C ALA A 66 -5.95 13.99 7.31
N PRO A 67 -4.73 13.43 7.24
CA PRO A 67 -4.42 12.40 6.24
C PRO A 67 -5.15 11.09 6.51
N ASP A 68 -5.54 10.84 7.76
CA ASP A 68 -6.34 9.69 8.19
C ASP A 68 -7.85 9.90 8.03
N ARG A 69 -8.28 11.08 7.57
CA ARG A 69 -9.69 11.46 7.35
C ARG A 69 -10.59 11.32 8.58
N GLY A 70 -10.03 11.09 9.76
CA GLY A 70 -10.77 10.77 10.96
C GLY A 70 -11.34 9.35 11.00
N PHE A 71 -10.89 8.46 10.08
CA PHE A 71 -11.34 7.07 10.04
C PHE A 71 -10.73 6.25 11.18
N GLY A 72 -9.52 6.59 11.58
CA GLY A 72 -8.76 5.95 12.64
C GLY A 72 -7.26 6.13 12.41
N HIS A 73 -6.48 6.06 13.47
CA HIS A 73 -5.05 6.33 13.39
C HIS A 73 -4.23 5.15 13.91
N ARG A 74 -4.17 4.96 15.22
CA ARG A 74 -3.38 3.89 15.82
C ARG A 74 -3.97 2.51 15.50
N GLY A 75 -3.20 1.67 14.85
CA GLY A 75 -3.62 0.35 14.38
C GLY A 75 -4.39 0.38 13.06
N TRP A 76 -4.50 1.54 12.40
CA TRP A 76 -5.07 1.70 11.07
C TRP A 76 -3.99 1.82 10.00
N PRO A 77 -4.28 1.49 8.73
CA PRO A 77 -3.33 1.62 7.65
C PRO A 77 -3.02 3.09 7.36
N ALA A 78 -1.76 3.40 7.12
CA ALA A 78 -1.35 4.68 6.57
C ALA A 78 -1.89 4.81 5.14
N MET A 79 -2.61 5.89 4.88
CA MET A 79 -3.38 6.07 3.65
C MET A 79 -3.24 7.49 3.09
N SER A 80 -3.93 7.77 1.98
CA SER A 80 -3.83 9.04 1.25
C SER A 80 -2.42 9.30 0.69
N LEU A 81 -1.64 8.27 0.42
CA LEU A 81 -0.23 8.35 0.05
C LEU A 81 -0.04 8.27 -1.46
N THR A 82 0.93 9.02 -1.98
CA THR A 82 1.39 8.86 -3.36
C THR A 82 2.36 7.67 -3.46
N HIS A 83 2.56 7.15 -4.66
CA HIS A 83 3.59 6.13 -4.91
C HIS A 83 5.01 6.66 -4.61
N ASP A 84 5.30 7.96 -4.87
CA ASP A 84 6.60 8.56 -4.50
C ASP A 84 6.80 8.60 -2.99
N ALA A 85 5.74 8.89 -2.22
CA ALA A 85 5.77 8.81 -0.76
C ALA A 85 6.06 7.38 -0.26
N ALA A 86 5.42 6.38 -0.86
CA ALA A 86 5.64 4.97 -0.55
C ALA A 86 7.10 4.56 -0.78
N ARG A 87 7.69 4.91 -1.93
CA ARG A 87 9.09 4.61 -2.26
C ARG A 87 10.07 5.29 -1.31
N ARG A 88 9.82 6.53 -0.95
CA ARG A 88 10.69 7.29 -0.03
C ARG A 88 10.61 6.76 1.39
N PHE A 89 9.42 6.34 1.80
CA PHE A 89 9.24 5.67 3.09
C PHE A 89 10.03 4.35 3.14
N ALA A 90 9.96 3.53 2.09
CA ALA A 90 10.71 2.28 1.99
C ALA A 90 12.23 2.51 2.05
N ALA A 91 12.73 3.51 1.32
CA ALA A 91 14.15 3.88 1.34
C ALA A 91 14.60 4.36 2.73
N TRP A 92 13.81 5.23 3.37
CA TRP A 92 14.07 5.67 4.74
C TRP A 92 14.10 4.51 5.74
N LEU A 93 13.13 3.60 5.64
CA LEU A 93 13.08 2.43 6.54
C LEU A 93 14.31 1.53 6.34
N SER A 94 14.76 1.39 5.09
CA SER A 94 15.98 0.65 4.76
C SER A 94 17.21 1.26 5.43
N GLU A 95 17.39 2.58 5.34
CA GLU A 95 18.48 3.29 5.98
C GLU A 95 18.44 3.15 7.52
N ARG A 96 17.25 3.13 8.12
CA ARG A 96 17.08 3.05 9.57
C ARG A 96 17.31 1.65 10.14
N THR A 97 17.01 0.62 9.35
CA THR A 97 17.04 -0.77 9.84
C THR A 97 18.24 -1.57 9.34
N GLY A 98 18.90 -1.10 8.29
CA GLY A 98 19.96 -1.85 7.60
C GLY A 98 19.42 -3.01 6.74
N HIS A 99 18.11 -3.10 6.55
CA HIS A 99 17.48 -4.06 5.64
C HIS A 99 17.02 -3.38 4.35
N HIS A 100 16.88 -4.14 3.27
CA HIS A 100 16.44 -3.59 1.98
C HIS A 100 14.92 -3.69 1.82
N TYR A 101 14.21 -2.62 2.17
CA TYR A 101 12.77 -2.49 1.95
C TYR A 101 12.46 -1.75 0.66
N VAL A 102 11.46 -2.23 -0.06
CA VAL A 102 10.98 -1.63 -1.31
C VAL A 102 9.44 -1.66 -1.35
N VAL A 103 8.86 -0.83 -2.20
CA VAL A 103 7.50 -1.02 -2.71
C VAL A 103 7.52 -2.28 -3.58
N ALA A 104 6.56 -3.17 -3.39
CA ALA A 104 6.48 -4.41 -4.17
C ALA A 104 6.50 -4.15 -5.68
N SER A 105 7.11 -5.04 -6.46
CA SER A 105 6.78 -5.09 -7.87
C SER A 105 5.37 -5.66 -8.07
N ASP A 106 4.73 -5.35 -9.21
CA ASP A 106 3.43 -5.91 -9.56
C ASP A 106 3.48 -7.45 -9.55
N ALA A 107 4.60 -8.02 -10.03
CA ALA A 107 4.85 -9.46 -10.01
C ALA A 107 5.00 -10.04 -8.59
N GLN A 108 5.70 -9.36 -7.68
CA GLN A 108 5.83 -9.80 -6.29
C GLN A 108 4.47 -9.78 -5.58
N TRP A 109 3.70 -8.71 -5.76
CA TRP A 109 2.37 -8.61 -5.18
C TRP A 109 1.44 -9.69 -5.72
N GLN A 110 1.43 -9.91 -7.05
CA GLN A 110 0.63 -10.96 -7.68
C GLN A 110 1.02 -12.34 -7.17
N ARG A 111 2.34 -12.61 -7.03
CA ARG A 111 2.82 -13.90 -6.50
C ARG A 111 2.30 -14.16 -5.08
N ALA A 112 2.34 -13.14 -4.22
CA ALA A 112 1.79 -13.25 -2.87
C ALA A 112 0.28 -13.49 -2.91
N ALA A 113 -0.46 -12.75 -3.73
CA ALA A 113 -1.91 -12.88 -3.87
C ALA A 113 -2.33 -14.26 -4.42
N ASP A 114 -1.64 -14.79 -5.44
CA ASP A 114 -1.91 -16.12 -6.00
C ASP A 114 -1.77 -17.23 -4.95
N LEU A 115 -0.80 -17.11 -4.05
CA LEU A 115 -0.59 -18.07 -2.96
C LEU A 115 -1.56 -17.85 -1.80
N ALA A 116 -1.81 -16.59 -1.45
CA ALA A 116 -2.67 -16.20 -0.34
C ALA A 116 -4.12 -16.66 -0.54
N PHE A 117 -4.60 -16.61 -1.77
CA PHE A 117 -6.00 -16.92 -2.11
C PHE A 117 -6.17 -18.17 -2.99
N ALA A 118 -5.15 -19.03 -3.05
CA ALA A 118 -5.20 -20.26 -3.86
C ALA A 118 -6.40 -21.13 -3.49
N GLY A 119 -7.28 -21.40 -4.47
CA GLY A 119 -8.47 -22.25 -4.28
C GLY A 119 -9.57 -21.67 -3.41
N MET A 120 -9.50 -20.41 -3.01
CA MET A 120 -10.60 -19.73 -2.33
C MET A 120 -11.68 -19.31 -3.33
N ASP A 121 -12.93 -19.49 -2.95
CA ASP A 121 -14.08 -18.94 -3.66
C ASP A 121 -14.35 -17.47 -3.29
N ALA A 122 -15.30 -16.85 -3.97
CA ALA A 122 -15.64 -15.44 -3.77
C ALA A 122 -16.10 -15.14 -2.33
N ASP A 123 -16.84 -16.04 -1.70
CA ASP A 123 -17.32 -15.86 -0.32
C ASP A 123 -16.16 -15.89 0.68
N ALA A 124 -15.21 -16.82 0.48
CA ALA A 124 -14.02 -16.91 1.31
C ALA A 124 -13.11 -15.69 1.17
N ILE A 125 -13.01 -15.10 -0.02
CA ILE A 125 -12.30 -13.84 -0.28
C ILE A 125 -13.04 -12.67 0.39
N ALA A 126 -14.35 -12.55 0.19
CA ALA A 126 -15.16 -11.48 0.77
C ALA A 126 -15.12 -11.48 2.30
N ALA A 127 -15.06 -12.66 2.93
CA ALA A 127 -14.94 -12.79 4.39
C ALA A 127 -13.59 -12.29 4.95
N ARG A 128 -12.61 -11.97 4.09
CA ARG A 128 -11.26 -11.51 4.42
C ARG A 128 -10.93 -10.13 3.86
N SER A 129 -11.94 -9.46 3.29
CA SER A 129 -11.73 -8.20 2.56
C SER A 129 -12.70 -7.12 3.04
N TRP A 130 -12.21 -5.90 3.19
CA TRP A 130 -13.03 -4.73 3.39
C TRP A 130 -13.37 -4.08 2.04
N SER A 131 -14.65 -4.00 1.71
CA SER A 131 -15.20 -3.42 0.48
C SER A 131 -16.34 -2.47 0.82
N ASP A 132 -16.95 -1.81 -0.17
CA ASP A 132 -18.13 -0.96 0.06
C ASP A 132 -19.32 -1.73 0.65
N GLY A 133 -19.37 -3.05 0.44
CA GLY A 133 -20.41 -3.92 0.98
C GLY A 133 -20.37 -4.07 2.51
N ASN A 134 -19.23 -3.89 3.15
CA ASN A 134 -19.06 -4.11 4.60
C ASN A 134 -18.26 -3.03 5.33
N ALA A 135 -17.53 -2.16 4.63
CA ALA A 135 -16.63 -1.18 5.25
C ALA A 135 -17.33 0.10 5.74
N THR A 136 -18.60 0.31 5.38
CA THR A 136 -19.37 1.53 5.78
C THR A 136 -18.72 2.86 5.40
N GLY A 137 -17.95 2.87 4.31
CA GLY A 137 -17.32 4.08 3.75
C GLY A 137 -16.06 4.55 4.46
N THR A 138 -15.45 3.71 5.31
CA THR A 138 -14.21 4.02 6.05
C THR A 138 -13.21 2.86 5.97
N THR A 139 -11.94 3.14 6.24
CA THR A 139 -10.96 2.07 6.51
C THR A 139 -11.20 1.46 7.88
N HIS A 140 -10.66 0.28 8.11
CA HIS A 140 -10.76 -0.46 9.36
C HIS A 140 -9.38 -0.71 9.96
N ALA A 141 -9.37 -1.02 11.27
CA ALA A 141 -8.16 -1.41 11.95
C ALA A 141 -7.58 -2.67 11.31
N ILE A 142 -6.28 -2.66 11.10
CA ILE A 142 -5.53 -3.75 10.48
C ILE A 142 -5.79 -5.08 11.20
N GLY A 143 -6.06 -6.14 10.44
CA GLY A 143 -6.21 -7.49 10.97
C GLY A 143 -7.48 -7.74 11.76
N THR A 144 -8.52 -6.95 11.55
CA THR A 144 -9.85 -7.22 12.16
C THR A 144 -10.60 -8.34 11.44
N LEU A 145 -10.25 -8.63 10.20
CA LEU A 145 -10.70 -9.81 9.46
C LEU A 145 -9.68 -10.95 9.54
N PRO A 146 -10.10 -12.21 9.28
CA PRO A 146 -9.19 -13.35 9.31
C PRO A 146 -8.06 -13.23 8.30
N PRO A 147 -6.86 -13.77 8.61
CA PRO A 147 -5.76 -13.81 7.66
C PRO A 147 -6.06 -14.73 6.48
N ASP A 148 -5.33 -14.55 5.39
CA ASP A 148 -5.30 -15.44 4.25
C ASP A 148 -4.43 -16.70 4.52
N GLN A 149 -4.19 -17.51 3.48
CA GLN A 149 -3.44 -18.77 3.61
C GLN A 149 -1.94 -18.57 3.90
N LEU A 150 -1.39 -17.42 3.56
CA LEU A 150 -0.01 -17.05 3.91
C LEU A 150 0.11 -16.41 5.30
N GLY A 151 -1.01 -16.09 5.94
CA GLY A 151 -1.03 -15.32 7.19
C GLY A 151 -0.94 -13.81 6.99
N LEU A 152 -1.20 -13.33 5.78
CA LEU A 152 -1.34 -11.90 5.51
C LEU A 152 -2.76 -11.46 5.89
N VAL A 153 -2.90 -10.24 6.37
CA VAL A 153 -4.20 -9.62 6.64
C VAL A 153 -4.38 -8.41 5.73
N ASP A 154 -5.62 -8.17 5.32
CA ASP A 154 -6.02 -7.01 4.51
C ASP A 154 -5.22 -6.86 3.20
N LEU A 155 -4.78 -7.99 2.57
CA LEU A 155 -4.13 -7.94 1.24
C LEU A 155 -5.11 -7.54 0.14
N LEU A 156 -6.40 -7.79 0.36
CA LEU A 156 -7.50 -7.35 -0.49
C LEU A 156 -8.44 -6.44 0.29
N GLY A 157 -8.83 -5.33 -0.33
CA GLY A 157 -9.70 -4.35 0.29
C GLY A 157 -8.96 -3.42 1.27
N ASN A 158 -9.66 -2.88 2.24
CA ASN A 158 -9.22 -1.84 3.17
C ASN A 158 -8.54 -0.67 2.41
N VAL A 159 -7.23 -0.60 2.33
CA VAL A 159 -6.55 0.34 1.43
C VAL A 159 -5.85 -0.40 0.30
N GLY A 160 -5.98 0.11 -0.92
CA GLY A 160 -5.21 -0.39 -2.04
C GLY A 160 -3.71 -0.16 -1.84
N GLU A 161 -2.89 -1.07 -2.32
CA GLU A 161 -1.46 -1.09 -2.09
C GLU A 161 -0.68 -0.67 -3.33
N TRP A 162 0.21 0.32 -3.17
CA TRP A 162 1.07 0.74 -4.25
C TRP A 162 2.05 -0.36 -4.63
N VAL A 163 2.14 -0.60 -5.93
CA VAL A 163 3.15 -1.47 -6.55
C VAL A 163 3.81 -0.76 -7.74
N THR A 164 4.94 -1.28 -8.18
CA THR A 164 5.64 -0.80 -9.37
C THR A 164 5.55 -1.86 -10.47
N GLY A 165 4.94 -1.53 -11.59
CA GLY A 165 4.90 -2.40 -12.77
C GLY A 165 6.28 -2.64 -13.36
N GLU A 166 6.41 -3.65 -14.23
CA GLU A 166 7.67 -4.03 -14.87
C GLU A 166 8.24 -2.90 -15.78
N ASP A 167 7.36 -2.02 -16.25
CA ASP A 167 7.71 -0.81 -17.02
C ASP A 167 7.98 0.43 -16.13
N GLY A 168 7.99 0.26 -14.81
CA GLY A 168 8.12 1.33 -13.83
C GLY A 168 6.82 2.09 -13.55
N THR A 169 5.71 1.74 -14.19
CA THR A 169 4.41 2.39 -13.95
C THR A 169 3.89 2.08 -12.55
N PRO A 170 3.47 3.09 -11.76
CA PRO A 170 2.81 2.84 -10.49
C PRO A 170 1.38 2.34 -10.69
N TRP A 171 1.02 1.29 -9.94
CA TRP A 171 -0.31 0.73 -9.87
C TRP A 171 -0.76 0.61 -8.41
N LEU A 172 -2.06 0.71 -8.19
CA LEU A 172 -2.71 0.39 -6.92
C LEU A 172 -3.40 -0.97 -7.05
N ARG A 173 -3.13 -1.89 -6.11
CA ARG A 173 -3.59 -3.28 -6.15
C ARG A 173 -4.53 -3.61 -5.01
N GLY A 174 -5.27 -4.72 -5.17
CA GLY A 174 -6.08 -5.34 -4.13
C GLY A 174 -7.50 -4.83 -4.01
N GLY A 175 -7.85 -3.73 -4.66
CA GLY A 175 -9.11 -3.02 -4.40
C GLY A 175 -9.06 -2.25 -3.08
N THR A 176 -10.16 -1.62 -2.72
CA THR A 176 -10.22 -0.70 -1.57
C THR A 176 -11.56 -0.83 -0.85
N PHE A 177 -11.69 -0.23 0.32
CA PHE A 177 -12.93 -0.13 1.08
C PHE A 177 -14.08 0.60 0.34
N LEU A 178 -13.79 1.28 -0.78
CA LEU A 178 -14.75 1.99 -1.62
C LEU A 178 -15.17 1.20 -2.87
N ASP A 179 -14.48 0.10 -3.15
CA ASP A 179 -14.77 -0.72 -4.32
C ASP A 179 -15.85 -1.76 -4.00
N SER A 180 -16.63 -2.15 -5.01
CA SER A 180 -17.62 -3.23 -4.86
C SER A 180 -16.94 -4.56 -4.50
N PRO A 181 -17.61 -5.47 -3.77
CA PRO A 181 -17.04 -6.77 -3.43
C PRO A 181 -16.46 -7.52 -4.63
N ASP A 182 -17.11 -7.46 -5.79
CA ASP A 182 -16.64 -8.11 -7.02
C ASP A 182 -15.34 -7.48 -7.56
N SER A 183 -15.09 -6.22 -7.22
CA SER A 183 -13.89 -5.48 -7.62
C SER A 183 -12.72 -5.64 -6.64
N VAL A 184 -12.97 -6.19 -5.45
CA VAL A 184 -11.93 -6.47 -4.45
C VAL A 184 -11.42 -7.90 -4.68
N ASN A 185 -10.41 -8.03 -5.53
CA ASN A 185 -9.87 -9.33 -5.94
C ASN A 185 -8.39 -9.26 -6.33
N THR A 186 -7.77 -10.41 -6.58
CA THR A 186 -6.34 -10.54 -6.87
C THR A 186 -5.90 -9.98 -8.22
N THR A 187 -6.83 -9.65 -9.11
CA THR A 187 -6.52 -9.11 -10.45
C THR A 187 -6.78 -7.61 -10.56
N THR A 188 -7.50 -7.02 -9.61
CA THR A 188 -7.83 -5.60 -9.61
C THR A 188 -6.58 -4.75 -9.50
N ARG A 189 -6.49 -3.76 -10.39
CA ARG A 189 -5.47 -2.72 -10.36
C ARG A 189 -5.99 -1.41 -10.91
N ALA A 190 -5.52 -0.30 -10.37
CA ALA A 190 -5.89 1.03 -10.79
C ALA A 190 -4.65 1.91 -11.00
N ARG A 191 -4.69 2.77 -12.00
CA ARG A 191 -3.70 3.85 -12.19
C ARG A 191 -4.12 5.08 -11.40
N GLN A 192 -3.16 5.80 -10.88
CA GLN A 192 -3.43 7.11 -10.32
C GLN A 192 -4.12 8.01 -11.36
N GLN A 193 -5.23 8.58 -10.97
CA GLN A 193 -6.00 9.53 -11.77
C GLN A 193 -5.77 10.95 -11.27
N PRO A 194 -5.85 11.98 -12.13
CA PRO A 194 -5.79 13.38 -11.69
C PRO A 194 -6.83 13.72 -10.61
N SER A 195 -7.99 13.05 -10.64
CA SER A 195 -9.06 13.20 -9.64
C SER A 195 -8.64 12.80 -8.23
N TRP A 196 -7.63 11.93 -8.06
CA TRP A 196 -7.16 11.51 -6.72
C TRP A 196 -6.42 12.62 -5.97
N ASN A 197 -6.08 13.71 -6.67
CA ASN A 197 -5.42 14.88 -6.06
C ASN A 197 -5.98 16.21 -6.61
N GLN A 198 -7.27 16.23 -6.91
CA GLN A 198 -7.92 17.37 -7.55
C GLN A 198 -8.03 18.57 -6.59
N THR A 199 -8.43 18.32 -5.35
CA THR A 199 -8.68 19.36 -4.34
C THR A 199 -7.41 19.87 -3.65
N ASP A 200 -6.24 19.27 -3.89
CA ASP A 200 -4.97 19.81 -3.39
C ASP A 200 -4.74 21.22 -3.95
N PRO A 201 -4.63 22.27 -3.10
CA PRO A 201 -4.43 23.64 -3.55
C PRO A 201 -2.99 23.95 -4.01
N GLN A 202 -2.04 23.02 -3.80
CA GLN A 202 -0.64 23.26 -4.14
C GLN A 202 -0.41 23.21 -5.65
N SER A 203 0.57 24.01 -6.10
CA SER A 203 1.10 23.96 -7.47
C SER A 203 2.64 23.99 -7.43
N PRO A 204 3.32 22.91 -7.81
CA PRO A 204 2.76 21.60 -8.21
C PRO A 204 2.04 20.89 -7.06
N LYS A 205 1.17 19.94 -7.41
CA LYS A 205 0.45 19.09 -6.45
C LYS A 205 1.41 18.36 -5.51
N SER A 206 0.94 18.02 -4.31
CA SER A 206 1.74 17.33 -3.32
C SER A 206 2.35 16.04 -3.89
N ARG A 207 3.64 15.87 -3.66
CA ARG A 207 4.33 14.62 -3.97
C ARG A 207 4.14 13.53 -2.90
N TRP A 208 3.54 13.91 -1.77
CA TRP A 208 3.40 13.05 -0.59
C TRP A 208 1.99 12.52 -0.42
N TRP A 209 1.00 13.39 -0.67
CA TRP A 209 -0.37 13.15 -0.30
C TRP A 209 -1.30 13.20 -1.50
N LEU A 210 -2.32 12.35 -1.45
CA LEU A 210 -3.46 12.37 -2.36
C LEU A 210 -4.65 12.98 -1.62
N SER A 211 -5.00 14.21 -1.95
CA SER A 211 -6.08 14.93 -1.27
C SER A 211 -7.45 14.27 -1.45
N ASP A 212 -7.65 13.53 -2.54
CA ASP A 212 -8.92 12.87 -2.88
C ASP A 212 -8.77 11.35 -3.05
N GLY A 213 -7.61 10.80 -2.61
CA GLY A 213 -7.30 9.37 -2.67
C GLY A 213 -7.13 8.74 -1.28
N PRO A 214 -8.19 8.74 -0.41
CA PRO A 214 -8.08 8.23 0.96
C PRO A 214 -7.91 6.71 1.05
N PHE A 215 -7.85 6.06 -0.07
CA PHE A 215 -7.81 4.61 -0.23
C PHE A 215 -6.45 4.07 -0.67
N ALA A 216 -5.43 4.93 -0.81
CA ALA A 216 -4.11 4.53 -1.31
C ALA A 216 -3.11 4.41 -0.16
N GLY A 217 -2.64 3.21 0.08
CA GLY A 217 -1.74 2.82 1.17
C GLY A 217 -0.49 2.08 0.69
N ILE A 218 0.17 1.40 1.60
CA ILE A 218 1.46 0.75 1.38
C ILE A 218 1.52 -0.61 2.08
N ARG A 219 2.00 -1.63 1.38
CA ARG A 219 2.59 -2.83 1.96
C ARG A 219 4.01 -2.95 1.46
N LEU A 220 4.97 -3.22 2.33
CA LEU A 220 6.38 -3.30 1.95
C LEU A 220 6.82 -4.73 1.68
N VAL A 221 7.78 -4.83 0.77
CA VAL A 221 8.58 -6.02 0.53
C VAL A 221 9.98 -5.78 1.10
N ARG A 222 10.57 -6.83 1.68
CA ARG A 222 11.99 -6.86 2.05
C ARG A 222 12.70 -7.89 1.17
N ILE A 223 13.71 -7.42 0.48
CA ILE A 223 14.62 -8.26 -0.31
C ILE A 223 15.67 -8.84 0.64
N PRO A 224 15.99 -10.13 0.52
CA PRO A 224 17.02 -10.78 1.34
C PRO A 224 18.40 -10.13 1.24
#